data_584b230541d57b877d954c21ead4ebf3
#
_entry.id   584b230541d57b877d954c21ead4ebf3
#
_cell.length_a   1.000
_cell.length_b   1.000
_cell.length_c   1.000
_cell.angle_alpha   90.00
_cell.angle_beta   90.00
_cell.angle_gamma   90.00
#
_symmetry.space_group_name_H-M   'P 1'
#
loop_
_entity.id
_entity.type
_entity.pdbx_description
1 polymer ?
#
loop_
_entity_poly.entity_id
_entity_poly.type
_entity_poly.pdbx_seq_one_letter_code
_entity_poly.pdbx_strand_id
1 'polypeptide(L)'
;MKINQEINSSKLSKFIAKSMDGKKAENIIIINLKKIKNSVTDYFVLATGNSNIHIESIANGIEYDVFKKFNEKPWNKEGVNNSEWVVIDFINVVAHIFNPDTRETYNLEKLWGDGDLINNNNEKK
;
A
#
# COMPACT_ATOMS: atom_id res chain seq x y z
N MET A 1 10.45 -15.42 -15.47
CA MET A 1 10.51 -15.28 -14.74
C MET A 1 11.08 -14.79 -14.02
N LYS A 2 11.07 -14.60 -13.61
CA LYS A 2 11.39 -14.14 -12.99
C LYS A 2 11.91 -13.60 -12.02
N ILE A 3 12.49 -13.26 -12.28
CA ILE A 3 13.23 -12.46 -11.40
C ILE A 3 12.41 -11.77 -10.42
N ASN A 4 11.29 -11.31 -10.86
CA ASN A 4 10.33 -10.68 -10.01
C ASN A 4 10.00 -11.52 -8.86
N GLN A 5 10.02 -12.76 -9.07
CA GLN A 5 9.64 -13.68 -8.03
C GLN A 5 10.56 -13.65 -6.88
N GLU A 6 11.68 -13.00 -7.08
CA GLU A 6 12.63 -12.95 -6.01
C GLU A 6 12.49 -11.73 -5.18
N ILE A 7 11.56 -10.85 -5.50
CA ILE A 7 11.37 -9.69 -4.67
C ILE A 7 10.73 -10.12 -3.38
N ASN A 8 11.41 -9.83 -2.30
CA ASN A 8 10.92 -10.13 -0.97
C ASN A 8 9.72 -9.23 -0.68
N SER A 9 8.60 -9.81 -0.24
CA SER A 9 7.40 -9.03 0.01
C SER A 9 7.61 -8.01 1.11
N SER A 10 8.42 -8.33 2.12
CA SER A 10 8.74 -7.36 3.16
C SER A 10 9.45 -6.15 2.57
N LYS A 11 10.41 -6.40 1.69
CA LYS A 11 11.15 -5.33 1.05
C LYS A 11 10.24 -4.49 0.17
N LEU A 12 9.37 -5.14 -0.59
CA LEU A 12 8.46 -4.41 -1.45
C LEU A 12 7.49 -3.56 -0.63
N SER A 13 6.97 -4.08 0.48
CA SER A 13 6.04 -3.32 1.31
C SER A 13 6.71 -2.06 1.85
N LYS A 14 7.95 -2.17 2.29
CA LYS A 14 8.67 -1.02 2.81
C LYS A 14 8.99 -0.02 1.71
N PHE A 15 9.29 -0.52 0.52
CA PHE A 15 9.57 0.36 -0.61
C PHE A 15 8.30 1.14 -1.00
N ILE A 16 7.16 0.48 -1.00
CA ILE A 16 5.89 1.14 -1.31
C ILE A 16 5.59 2.21 -0.27
N ALA A 17 5.79 1.90 1.02
CA ALA A 17 5.57 2.89 2.07
C ALA A 17 6.47 4.10 1.87
N LYS A 18 7.70 3.88 1.46
CA LYS A 18 8.62 4.98 1.20
C LYS A 18 8.17 5.81 0.00
N SER A 19 7.65 5.16 -1.02
CA SER A 19 7.11 5.85 -2.19
C SER A 19 5.93 6.73 -1.78
N MET A 20 5.04 6.20 -0.93
CA MET A 20 3.92 6.97 -0.41
C MET A 20 4.40 8.20 0.35
N ASP A 21 5.41 8.02 1.20
CA ASP A 21 5.95 9.10 1.99
C ASP A 21 6.55 10.18 1.08
N GLY A 22 7.18 9.76 0.01
CA GLY A 22 7.75 10.70 -0.96
C GLY A 22 6.71 11.57 -1.63
N LYS A 23 5.46 11.11 -1.69
CA LYS A 23 4.34 11.88 -2.22
C LYS A 23 3.53 12.52 -1.09
N LYS A 24 4.07 12.56 0.11
CA LYS A 24 3.47 13.21 1.26
C LYS A 24 2.15 12.60 1.69
N ALA A 25 1.99 11.31 1.47
CA ALA A 25 0.83 10.59 1.99
C ALA A 25 0.89 10.62 3.52
N GLU A 26 -0.27 10.52 4.15
CA GLU A 26 -0.36 10.58 5.60
C GLU A 26 -0.77 9.25 6.17
N ASN A 27 -0.44 9.05 7.44
CA ASN A 27 -0.84 7.87 8.22
C ASN A 27 -0.50 6.57 7.50
N ILE A 28 0.75 6.46 7.09
CA ILE A 28 1.24 5.28 6.37
C ILE A 28 1.44 4.15 7.37
N ILE A 29 0.80 3.02 7.11
CA ILE A 29 0.87 1.85 7.97
C ILE A 29 1.08 0.61 7.11
N ILE A 30 1.97 -0.26 7.55
CA ILE A 30 2.16 -1.57 6.94
C ILE A 30 1.56 -2.60 7.87
N ILE A 31 0.69 -3.46 7.34
CA ILE A 31 0.11 -4.55 8.11
C ILE A 31 0.72 -5.85 7.60
N ASN A 32 1.39 -6.57 8.48
CA ASN A 32 1.99 -7.85 8.13
C ASN A 32 0.93 -8.93 8.33
N LEU A 33 0.52 -9.55 7.24
CA LEU A 33 -0.54 -10.56 7.26
C LEU A 33 -0.01 -11.97 7.14
N LYS A 34 1.29 -12.15 7.17
CA LYS A 34 1.88 -13.46 6.90
C LYS A 34 1.46 -14.52 7.90
N LYS A 35 1.18 -14.11 9.13
CA LYS A 35 0.78 -15.06 10.17
C LYS A 35 -0.71 -15.29 10.22
N ILE A 36 -1.47 -14.56 9.42
CA ILE A 36 -2.91 -14.72 9.43
C ILE A 36 -3.27 -15.82 8.43
N LYS A 37 -3.92 -16.84 8.93
CA LYS A 37 -4.31 -17.95 8.10
C LYS A 37 -5.34 -17.48 7.07
N ASN A 38 -5.15 -17.92 5.84
CA ASN A 38 -6.07 -17.61 4.75
C ASN A 38 -6.05 -16.15 4.34
N SER A 39 -5.00 -15.41 4.67
CA SER A 39 -4.91 -14.05 4.17
C SER A 39 -4.63 -14.10 2.68
N VAL A 40 -5.09 -13.06 1.97
CA VAL A 40 -4.98 -13.03 0.52
C VAL A 40 -3.63 -12.51 0.05
N THR A 41 -2.85 -11.93 0.96
CA THR A 41 -1.57 -11.34 0.59
C THR A 41 -0.68 -11.35 1.82
N ASP A 42 0.60 -11.05 1.62
CA ASP A 42 1.54 -10.99 2.75
C ASP A 42 1.46 -9.68 3.51
N TYR A 43 1.24 -8.59 2.81
CA TYR A 43 1.26 -7.26 3.43
C TYR A 43 0.21 -6.35 2.80
N PHE A 44 -0.43 -5.55 3.64
CA PHE A 44 -1.15 -4.37 3.19
C PHE A 44 -0.28 -3.17 3.52
N VAL A 45 -0.27 -2.17 2.63
CA VAL A 45 0.36 -0.89 2.90
C VAL A 45 -0.71 0.17 2.71
N LEU A 46 -1.06 0.87 3.79
CA LEU A 46 -2.18 1.81 3.79
C LEU A 46 -1.68 3.22 3.90
N ALA A 47 -2.34 4.14 3.22
CA ALA A 47 -2.01 5.55 3.32
C ALA A 47 -3.25 6.39 3.05
N THR A 48 -3.20 7.64 3.47
CA THR A 48 -4.28 8.60 3.27
C THR A 48 -3.78 9.73 2.38
N GLY A 49 -4.60 10.11 1.43
CA GLY A 49 -4.36 11.30 0.61
C GLY A 49 -5.39 12.36 0.93
N ASN A 50 -5.03 13.63 0.76
CA ASN A 50 -5.85 14.76 1.18
C ASN A 50 -6.88 15.19 0.15
N SER A 51 -6.72 14.77 -1.09
CA SER A 51 -7.62 15.15 -2.17
C SER A 51 -7.57 14.05 -3.22
N ASN A 52 -8.52 14.11 -4.16
CA ASN A 52 -8.51 13.14 -5.25
C ASN A 52 -7.23 13.23 -6.05
N ILE A 53 -6.74 14.43 -6.30
CA ILE A 53 -5.51 14.62 -7.05
C ILE A 53 -4.34 14.05 -6.26
N HIS A 54 -4.32 14.25 -4.95
CA HIS A 54 -3.26 13.73 -4.11
C HIS A 54 -3.26 12.20 -4.13
N ILE A 55 -4.45 11.60 -4.03
CA ILE A 55 -4.57 10.14 -4.06
C ILE A 55 -4.05 9.59 -5.39
N GLU A 56 -4.42 10.23 -6.49
CA GLU A 56 -3.94 9.81 -7.80
C GLU A 56 -2.43 9.95 -7.89
N SER A 57 -1.89 11.03 -7.35
CA SER A 57 -0.46 11.25 -7.37
C SER A 57 0.28 10.17 -6.60
N ILE A 58 -0.26 9.80 -5.43
CA ILE A 58 0.34 8.73 -4.64
C ILE A 58 0.31 7.42 -5.41
N ALA A 59 -0.84 7.09 -5.99
CA ALA A 59 -0.99 5.84 -6.72
C ALA A 59 -0.06 5.78 -7.92
N ASN A 60 0.00 6.85 -8.69
CA ASN A 60 0.88 6.90 -9.87
C ASN A 60 2.34 6.82 -9.45
N GLY A 61 2.68 7.46 -8.34
CA GLY A 61 4.05 7.41 -7.84
C GLY A 61 4.47 6.01 -7.46
N ILE A 62 3.58 5.28 -6.80
CA ILE A 62 3.88 3.90 -6.42
C ILE A 62 4.15 3.06 -7.66
N GLU A 63 3.28 3.14 -8.67
CA GLU A 63 3.47 2.35 -9.88
C GLU A 63 4.78 2.70 -10.56
N TYR A 64 5.06 3.99 -10.67
CA TYR A 64 6.28 4.44 -11.33
C TYR A 64 7.51 3.96 -10.57
N ASP A 65 7.51 4.15 -9.26
CA ASP A 65 8.68 3.82 -8.45
C ASP A 65 8.93 2.32 -8.43
N VAL A 66 7.88 1.52 -8.31
CA VAL A 66 8.02 0.08 -8.28
C VAL A 66 8.51 -0.43 -9.63
N PHE A 67 7.98 0.12 -10.70
CA PHE A 67 8.42 -0.30 -12.02
C PHE A 67 9.90 0.06 -12.24
N LYS A 68 10.28 1.27 -11.86
CA LYS A 68 11.67 1.70 -12.01
C LYS A 68 12.63 0.84 -11.21
N LYS A 69 12.24 0.50 -10.00
CA LYS A 69 13.16 -0.19 -9.11
C LYS A 69 13.18 -1.69 -9.33
N PHE A 70 12.03 -2.28 -9.56
CA PHE A 70 11.89 -3.73 -9.59
C PHE A 70 11.43 -4.28 -10.92
N ASN A 71 11.10 -3.41 -11.86
CA ASN A 71 10.56 -3.82 -13.17
C ASN A 71 9.27 -4.62 -12.99
N GLU A 72 8.46 -4.25 -12.00
CA GLU A 72 7.21 -4.92 -11.68
C GLU A 72 6.04 -4.02 -11.96
N LYS A 73 4.98 -4.58 -12.51
CA LYS A 73 3.71 -3.88 -12.69
C LYS A 73 2.67 -4.50 -11.78
N PRO A 74 1.67 -3.73 -11.37
CA PRO A 74 0.63 -4.33 -10.55
C PRO A 74 -0.16 -5.36 -11.35
N TRP A 75 -0.60 -6.40 -10.65
CA TRP A 75 -1.47 -7.39 -11.24
C TRP A 75 -2.86 -6.81 -11.49
N ASN A 76 -3.30 -5.93 -10.62
CA ASN A 76 -4.61 -5.32 -10.75
C ASN A 76 -4.63 -3.97 -10.04
N LYS A 77 -5.53 -3.11 -10.50
CA LYS A 77 -5.67 -1.78 -9.94
C LYS A 77 -7.13 -1.41 -9.98
N GLU A 78 -7.67 -0.91 -8.89
CA GLU A 78 -9.08 -0.56 -8.81
C GLU A 78 -9.28 0.76 -8.11
N GLY A 79 -10.43 1.37 -8.32
CA GLY A 79 -10.80 2.59 -7.63
C GLY A 79 -10.23 3.85 -8.23
N VAL A 80 -9.58 3.73 -9.39
CA VAL A 80 -8.87 4.87 -9.97
C VAL A 80 -9.83 5.97 -10.40
N ASN A 81 -11.02 5.59 -10.85
CA ASN A 81 -11.92 6.56 -11.44
C ASN A 81 -12.46 7.59 -10.46
N ASN A 82 -12.79 7.19 -9.25
CA ASN A 82 -13.31 8.16 -8.29
C ASN A 82 -12.29 8.58 -7.25
N SER A 83 -11.16 7.90 -7.18
CA SER A 83 -10.04 8.29 -6.33
C SER A 83 -10.40 8.47 -4.86
N GLU A 84 -11.39 7.73 -4.37
CA GLU A 84 -11.67 7.74 -2.94
C GLU A 84 -10.94 6.62 -2.22
N TRP A 85 -10.71 5.55 -2.92
CA TRP A 85 -10.02 4.39 -2.39
C TRP A 85 -9.41 3.66 -3.57
N VAL A 86 -8.11 3.82 -3.75
CA VAL A 86 -7.39 3.18 -4.85
C VAL A 86 -6.65 1.98 -4.29
N VAL A 87 -6.81 0.84 -4.94
CA VAL A 87 -6.15 -0.40 -4.55
C VAL A 87 -5.19 -0.78 -5.66
N ILE A 88 -3.94 -1.01 -5.30
CA ILE A 88 -2.93 -1.46 -6.26
C ILE A 88 -2.42 -2.80 -5.77
N ASP A 89 -2.72 -3.84 -6.52
CA ASP A 89 -2.48 -5.22 -6.11
C ASP A 89 -1.23 -5.75 -6.81
N PHE A 90 -0.18 -5.98 -6.03
CA PHE A 90 1.06 -6.60 -6.55
C PHE A 90 1.13 -8.08 -6.15
N ILE A 91 0.00 -8.66 -5.75
CA ILE A 91 -0.17 -10.05 -5.35
C ILE A 91 0.32 -10.29 -3.92
N ASN A 92 1.59 -10.15 -3.64
CA ASN A 92 2.10 -10.38 -2.29
C ASN A 92 2.05 -9.15 -1.42
N VAL A 93 1.81 -8.00 -2.02
CA VAL A 93 1.65 -6.74 -1.32
C VAL A 93 0.53 -5.98 -2.00
N VAL A 94 -0.40 -5.48 -1.23
CA VAL A 94 -1.50 -4.68 -1.76
C VAL A 94 -1.45 -3.31 -1.12
N ALA A 95 -1.37 -2.28 -1.95
CA ALA A 95 -1.35 -0.90 -1.49
C ALA A 95 -2.76 -0.34 -1.51
N HIS A 96 -3.15 0.35 -0.46
CA HIS A 96 -4.46 0.99 -0.34
C HIS A 96 -4.26 2.46 -0.06
N ILE A 97 -4.81 3.32 -0.89
CA ILE A 97 -4.73 4.76 -0.71
C ILE A 97 -6.17 5.26 -0.61
N PHE A 98 -6.50 5.94 0.50
CA PHE A 98 -7.87 6.36 0.79
C PHE A 98 -7.92 7.85 1.03
N ASN A 99 -9.12 8.44 0.86
CA ASN A 99 -9.34 9.72 1.51
C ASN A 99 -9.66 9.44 2.99
N PRO A 100 -9.63 10.47 3.85
CA PRO A 100 -9.79 10.23 5.29
C PRO A 100 -11.11 9.57 5.67
N ASP A 101 -12.20 9.99 5.03
CA ASP A 101 -13.52 9.46 5.38
C ASP A 101 -13.65 7.99 5.01
N THR A 102 -13.17 7.63 3.83
CA THR A 102 -13.25 6.26 3.38
C THR A 102 -12.39 5.35 4.25
N ARG A 103 -11.22 5.84 4.65
CA ARG A 103 -10.34 5.05 5.50
C ARG A 103 -11.00 4.76 6.84
N GLU A 104 -11.65 5.76 7.41
CA GLU A 104 -12.32 5.59 8.68
C GLU A 104 -13.51 4.64 8.56
N THR A 105 -14.26 4.79 7.48
CA THR A 105 -15.47 3.98 7.29
C THR A 105 -15.14 2.51 7.15
N TYR A 106 -14.15 2.17 6.35
CA TYR A 106 -13.83 0.76 6.12
C TYR A 106 -12.88 0.20 7.16
N ASN A 107 -12.03 1.02 7.73
CA ASN A 107 -11.20 0.68 8.89
C ASN A 107 -10.51 -0.67 8.76
N LEU A 108 -9.69 -0.79 7.73
CA LEU A 108 -8.98 -2.05 7.48
C LEU A 108 -8.02 -2.39 8.61
N GLU A 109 -7.51 -1.38 9.30
CA GLU A 109 -6.61 -1.61 10.42
C GLU A 109 -7.30 -2.43 11.50
N LYS A 110 -8.58 -2.16 11.75
CA LYS A 110 -9.31 -2.90 12.75
C LYS A 110 -9.73 -4.26 12.23
N LEU A 111 -10.13 -4.31 10.96
CA LEU A 111 -10.56 -5.55 10.35
C LEU A 111 -9.43 -6.58 10.34
N TRP A 112 -8.22 -6.11 10.08
CA TRP A 112 -7.06 -6.99 10.02
C TRP A 112 -6.17 -6.79 11.25
N GLY A 113 -6.80 -6.51 12.39
CA GLY A 113 -6.07 -6.18 13.61
C GLY A 113 -5.22 -7.31 14.18
N ASP A 114 -5.44 -8.53 13.72
CA ASP A 114 -4.60 -9.65 14.14
C ASP A 114 -3.24 -9.62 13.47
N GLY A 115 -3.06 -8.79 12.45
CA GLY A 115 -1.78 -8.65 11.80
C GLY A 115 -0.87 -7.75 12.61
N ASP A 116 0.43 -7.85 12.33
CA ASP A 116 1.40 -6.98 12.97
C ASP A 116 1.36 -5.63 12.28
N LEU A 117 1.18 -4.58 13.07
CA LEU A 117 1.15 -3.23 12.54
C LEU A 117 2.51 -2.59 12.63
N ILE A 118 2.95 -2.01 11.53
CA ILE A 118 4.20 -1.27 11.48
C ILE A 118 3.85 0.14 11.04
N ASN A 119 3.98 1.10 11.95
CA ASN A 119 3.62 2.47 11.63
C ASN A 119 4.84 3.21 11.13
N ASN A 120 4.89 3.38 9.82
CA ASN A 120 6.05 3.97 9.18
C ASN A 120 6.30 5.40 9.64
N ASN A 121 5.24 6.15 9.89
CA ASN A 121 5.41 7.53 10.33
C ASN A 121 5.98 7.62 11.73
N ASN A 122 5.60 6.72 12.59
CA ASN A 122 6.10 6.75 13.96
C ASN A 122 7.55 6.38 14.05
N GLU A 123 8.03 5.64 13.12
CA GLU A 123 9.43 5.25 13.15
C GLU A 123 10.36 6.41 12.99
N LYS A 124 9.84 7.52 12.52
CA LYS A 124 10.67 8.68 12.33
C LYS A 124 10.87 9.48 13.59
N LYS A 125 10.21 9.14 14.61
CA LYS A 125 10.34 9.88 15.88
C LYS A 125 11.45 9.34 16.78
#